data_4aa4879ec80bf723d69203164b2d95d3
#
_entry.id   4aa4879ec80bf723d69203164b2d95d3
#
_cell.length_a   1.000
_cell.length_b   1.000
_cell.length_c   1.000
_cell.angle_alpha   90.00
_cell.angle_beta   90.00
_cell.angle_gamma   90.00
#
_symmetry.space_group_name_H-M   'P 1'
#
loop_
_entity.id
_entity.type
_entity.pdbx_description
1 polymer ?
#
loop_
_entity_poly.entity_id
_entity_poly.type
_entity_poly.pdbx_seq_one_letter_code
_entity_poly.pdbx_strand_id
1 'polypeptide(L)'
;MPRGIGQVAALLGILAIGAAYVPIAMKQPLGRRKKIIENVKPALVLQDEAFLEENPWTGCIENNSKDTAYIIYTSGSSGEPKGVEMSHVAAMNTIEEILHMWNIGAEDSVLNISAFDFDLSVFDIFGLLTVGGTIVLIDEDDFRDPEVWKNLIEIYGITIWNSAPALLDMFLIMGENNHFGKLRLALVSGDWIP
;
A
#
# COMPACT_ATOMS: atom_id res chain seq x y z
N MET A 1 -6.64 -2.54 11.97
CA MET A 1 -5.60 -3.52 12.26
C MET A 1 -4.22 -2.90 12.09
N PRO A 2 -3.17 -3.35 12.80
CA PRO A 2 -1.82 -2.81 12.66
C PRO A 2 -1.23 -3.12 11.28
N ARG A 3 -0.17 -2.41 10.91
CA ARG A 3 0.59 -2.72 9.69
C ARG A 3 1.21 -4.12 9.82
N GLY A 4 1.25 -4.85 8.72
CA GLY A 4 1.83 -6.17 8.71
C GLY A 4 1.23 -7.08 7.65
N ILE A 5 1.69 -8.33 7.68
CA ILE A 5 1.24 -9.37 6.74
C ILE A 5 -0.27 -9.60 6.80
N GLY A 6 -0.87 -9.46 7.99
CA GLY A 6 -2.31 -9.58 8.17
C GLY A 6 -3.11 -8.56 7.38
N GLN A 7 -2.63 -7.31 7.26
CA GLN A 7 -3.29 -6.33 6.39
C GLN A 7 -3.22 -6.74 4.93
N VAL A 8 -2.07 -7.18 4.43
CA VAL A 8 -1.92 -7.65 3.05
C VAL A 8 -2.85 -8.84 2.78
N ALA A 9 -2.87 -9.81 3.69
CA ALA A 9 -3.77 -10.96 3.59
C ALA A 9 -5.25 -10.55 3.57
N ALA A 10 -5.63 -9.58 4.41
CA ALA A 10 -7.00 -9.03 4.42
C ALA A 10 -7.38 -8.39 3.08
N LEU A 11 -6.50 -7.57 2.51
CA LEU A 11 -6.75 -6.92 1.22
C LEU A 11 -6.93 -7.96 0.11
N LEU A 12 -6.04 -8.95 0.04
CA LEU A 12 -6.14 -10.03 -0.94
C LEU A 12 -7.41 -10.86 -0.75
N GLY A 13 -7.76 -11.21 0.49
CA GLY A 13 -8.96 -11.96 0.81
C GLY A 13 -10.25 -11.22 0.43
N ILE A 14 -10.32 -9.90 0.71
CA ILE A 14 -11.47 -9.07 0.34
C ILE A 14 -11.65 -9.04 -1.19
N LEU A 15 -10.56 -8.84 -1.93
CA LEU A 15 -10.63 -8.84 -3.39
C LEU A 15 -10.95 -10.22 -3.96
N ALA A 16 -10.44 -11.30 -3.36
CA ALA A 16 -10.69 -12.67 -3.81
C ALA A 16 -12.18 -13.07 -3.74
N ILE A 17 -12.94 -12.50 -2.81
CA ILE A 17 -14.39 -12.72 -2.70
C ILE A 17 -15.23 -11.71 -3.49
N GLY A 18 -14.63 -10.89 -4.34
CA GLY A 18 -15.34 -9.91 -5.17
C GLY A 18 -15.80 -8.66 -4.40
N ALA A 19 -15.25 -8.38 -3.23
CA ALA A 19 -15.60 -7.19 -2.46
C ALA A 19 -14.56 -6.08 -2.66
N ALA A 20 -14.98 -4.82 -2.42
CA ALA A 20 -14.07 -3.67 -2.37
C ALA A 20 -13.54 -3.44 -0.95
N TYR A 21 -12.28 -3.07 -0.82
CA TYR A 21 -11.72 -2.69 0.48
C TYR A 21 -11.65 -1.18 0.70
N VAL A 22 -11.73 -0.77 1.96
CA VAL A 22 -11.59 0.62 2.38
C VAL A 22 -10.57 0.68 3.50
N PRO A 23 -9.32 1.05 3.21
CA PRO A 23 -8.28 1.09 4.23
C PRO A 23 -8.44 2.33 5.12
N ILE A 24 -8.36 2.13 6.43
CA ILE A 24 -8.44 3.20 7.43
C ILE A 24 -7.29 3.02 8.41
N ALA A 25 -6.32 3.93 8.38
CA ALA A 25 -5.18 3.86 9.30
C ALA A 25 -5.62 4.01 10.76
N MET A 26 -5.04 3.18 11.63
CA MET A 26 -5.33 3.19 13.07
C MET A 26 -4.98 4.53 13.73
N LYS A 27 -3.96 5.21 13.24
CA LYS A 27 -3.49 6.52 13.72
C LYS A 27 -4.37 7.71 13.30
N GLN A 28 -5.36 7.51 12.41
CA GLN A 28 -6.30 8.57 12.07
C GLN A 28 -7.18 8.97 13.28
N PRO A 29 -7.55 10.27 13.42
CA PRO A 29 -8.43 10.72 14.48
C PRO A 29 -9.75 9.94 14.52
N LEU A 30 -10.22 9.57 15.70
CA LEU A 30 -11.44 8.78 15.88
C LEU A 30 -12.67 9.38 15.17
N GLY A 31 -12.81 10.72 15.19
CA GLY A 31 -13.91 11.41 14.51
C GLY A 31 -13.86 11.21 13.00
N ARG A 32 -12.66 11.23 12.38
CA ARG A 32 -12.49 10.95 10.95
C ARG A 32 -12.82 9.50 10.61
N ARG A 33 -12.31 8.55 11.41
CA ARG A 33 -12.59 7.11 11.23
C ARG A 33 -14.10 6.82 11.29
N LYS A 34 -14.81 7.41 12.25
CA LYS A 34 -16.27 7.28 12.36
C LYS A 34 -16.99 7.81 11.12
N LYS A 35 -16.63 9.01 10.65
CA LYS A 35 -17.23 9.59 9.43
C LYS A 35 -17.02 8.71 8.21
N ILE A 36 -15.84 8.13 8.03
CA ILE A 36 -15.57 7.21 6.92
C ILE A 36 -16.46 5.97 7.01
N ILE A 37 -16.55 5.34 8.18
CA ILE A 37 -17.37 4.14 8.40
C ILE A 37 -18.86 4.45 8.18
N GLU A 38 -19.35 5.59 8.67
CA GLU A 38 -20.74 6.03 8.46
C GLU A 38 -21.06 6.30 6.98
N ASN A 39 -20.09 6.82 6.23
CA ASN A 39 -20.21 7.08 4.80
C ASN A 39 -20.25 5.78 3.97
N VAL A 40 -19.28 4.89 4.21
CA VAL A 40 -19.13 3.64 3.44
C VAL A 40 -20.17 2.61 3.83
N LYS A 41 -20.59 2.56 5.10
CA LYS A 41 -21.47 1.54 5.66
C LYS A 41 -20.98 0.13 5.30
N PRO A 42 -19.76 -0.24 5.69
CA PRO A 42 -19.13 -1.48 5.26
C PRO A 42 -19.91 -2.70 5.79
N ALA A 43 -19.91 -3.79 5.03
CA ALA A 43 -20.50 -5.05 5.44
C ALA A 43 -19.71 -5.69 6.61
N LEU A 44 -18.39 -5.46 6.66
CA LEU A 44 -17.48 -5.99 7.69
C LEU A 44 -16.39 -4.97 7.99
N VAL A 45 -15.96 -4.91 9.26
CA VAL A 45 -14.80 -4.11 9.70
C VAL A 45 -13.80 -5.03 10.36
N LEU A 46 -12.64 -5.21 9.72
CA LEU A 46 -11.53 -6.00 10.24
C LEU A 46 -10.63 -5.11 11.11
N GLN A 47 -10.46 -5.46 12.38
CA GLN A 47 -9.69 -4.66 13.34
C GLN A 47 -8.42 -5.34 13.85
N ASP A 48 -8.36 -6.66 13.74
CA ASP A 48 -7.26 -7.52 14.19
C ASP A 48 -7.06 -8.68 13.20
N GLU A 49 -6.17 -9.59 13.52
CA GLU A 49 -5.80 -10.73 12.68
C GLU A 49 -6.55 -12.02 13.03
N ALA A 50 -7.57 -11.98 13.89
CA ALA A 50 -8.31 -13.17 14.33
C ALA A 50 -8.94 -13.95 13.16
N PHE A 51 -9.25 -13.26 12.05
CA PHE A 51 -9.78 -13.91 10.84
C PHE A 51 -8.79 -14.84 10.14
N LEU A 52 -7.49 -14.77 10.44
CA LEU A 52 -6.47 -15.64 9.85
C LEU A 52 -6.46 -17.05 10.48
N GLU A 53 -7.13 -17.26 11.60
CA GLU A 53 -7.14 -18.54 12.33
C GLU A 53 -8.20 -19.53 11.80
N GLU A 54 -9.09 -19.10 10.91
CA GLU A 54 -10.15 -19.95 10.39
C GLU A 54 -9.73 -20.73 9.13
N ASN A 55 -10.53 -21.75 8.76
CA ASN A 55 -10.27 -22.62 7.63
C ASN A 55 -10.01 -21.81 6.34
N PRO A 56 -8.88 -22.01 5.66
CA PRO A 56 -8.55 -21.24 4.48
C PRO A 56 -9.58 -21.48 3.37
N TRP A 57 -10.19 -20.42 2.88
CA TRP A 57 -10.98 -20.48 1.68
C TRP A 57 -10.05 -20.53 0.46
N THR A 58 -10.26 -21.51 -0.42
CA THR A 58 -9.40 -21.73 -1.59
C THR A 58 -10.05 -21.33 -2.91
N GLY A 59 -11.25 -20.77 -2.86
CA GLY A 59 -11.96 -20.30 -4.03
C GLY A 59 -11.54 -18.88 -4.46
N CYS A 60 -11.91 -18.51 -5.67
CA CYS A 60 -11.87 -17.16 -6.17
C CYS A 60 -13.18 -16.86 -6.93
N ILE A 61 -13.74 -15.68 -6.71
CA ILE A 61 -14.91 -15.24 -7.47
C ILE A 61 -14.40 -14.46 -8.68
N GLU A 62 -14.91 -14.77 -9.86
CA GLU A 62 -14.66 -13.95 -11.05
C GLU A 62 -15.23 -12.55 -10.82
N ASN A 63 -14.35 -11.57 -10.70
CA ASN A 63 -14.72 -10.17 -10.61
C ASN A 63 -14.93 -9.57 -11.99
N ASN A 64 -15.91 -8.70 -12.12
CA ASN A 64 -15.97 -7.84 -13.30
C ASN A 64 -14.87 -6.78 -13.19
N SER A 65 -14.06 -6.60 -14.24
CA SER A 65 -12.96 -5.62 -14.25
C SER A 65 -13.39 -4.18 -13.98
N LYS A 66 -14.68 -3.87 -14.17
CA LYS A 66 -15.26 -2.56 -13.90
C LYS A 66 -15.77 -2.38 -12.47
N ASP A 67 -15.81 -3.47 -11.68
CA ASP A 67 -16.21 -3.37 -10.28
C ASP A 67 -15.18 -2.59 -9.46
N THR A 68 -15.66 -1.98 -8.39
CA THR A 68 -14.78 -1.22 -7.47
C THR A 68 -13.84 -2.18 -6.75
N ALA A 69 -12.55 -1.94 -6.89
CA ALA A 69 -11.51 -2.68 -6.14
C ALA A 69 -11.30 -2.08 -4.76
N TYR A 70 -11.25 -0.76 -4.67
CA TYR A 70 -11.03 -0.07 -3.39
C TYR A 70 -11.60 1.34 -3.38
N ILE A 71 -11.74 1.89 -2.16
CA ILE A 71 -12.10 3.29 -1.91
C ILE A 71 -11.08 3.88 -0.95
N ILE A 72 -10.26 4.81 -1.41
CA ILE A 72 -9.30 5.52 -0.56
C ILE A 72 -9.83 6.91 -0.23
N TYR A 73 -9.82 7.26 1.06
CA TYR A 73 -10.33 8.53 1.56
C TYR A 73 -9.24 9.59 1.66
N THR A 74 -9.40 10.66 0.90
CA THR A 74 -8.53 11.84 0.94
C THR A 74 -9.09 12.94 1.84
N SER A 75 -8.24 13.91 2.21
CA SER A 75 -8.68 15.14 2.86
C SER A 75 -9.34 16.04 1.82
N GLY A 76 -10.67 16.07 1.79
CA GLY A 76 -11.39 17.00 0.91
C GLY A 76 -11.08 18.47 1.26
N SER A 77 -11.14 19.35 0.26
CA SER A 77 -10.94 20.80 0.43
C SER A 77 -11.94 21.46 1.41
N SER A 78 -13.08 20.79 1.67
CA SER A 78 -14.10 21.19 2.64
C SER A 78 -13.82 20.70 4.07
N GLY A 79 -12.73 19.98 4.32
CA GLY A 79 -12.42 19.33 5.59
C GLY A 79 -13.17 18.01 5.85
N GLU A 80 -14.15 17.65 5.00
CA GLU A 80 -14.83 16.36 5.09
C GLU A 80 -14.08 15.28 4.29
N PRO A 81 -14.00 14.04 4.80
CA PRO A 81 -13.36 12.94 4.10
C PRO A 81 -14.09 12.66 2.78
N LYS A 82 -13.35 12.60 1.66
CA LYS A 82 -13.88 12.26 0.35
C LYS A 82 -13.32 10.92 -0.10
N GLY A 83 -14.18 9.93 -0.37
CA GLY A 83 -13.80 8.64 -0.93
C GLY A 83 -13.57 8.74 -2.43
N VAL A 84 -12.44 8.21 -2.88
CA VAL A 84 -12.11 8.03 -4.30
C VAL A 84 -12.25 6.55 -4.60
N GLU A 85 -13.23 6.21 -5.44
CA GLU A 85 -13.46 4.84 -5.90
C GLU A 85 -12.54 4.51 -7.07
N MET A 86 -11.92 3.35 -7.03
CA MET A 86 -11.07 2.85 -8.09
C MET A 86 -11.51 1.45 -8.52
N SER A 87 -11.74 1.27 -9.82
CA SER A 87 -12.09 -0.04 -10.37
C SER A 87 -10.85 -0.93 -10.56
N HIS A 88 -11.07 -2.25 -10.63
CA HIS A 88 -10.00 -3.20 -10.92
C HIS A 88 -9.25 -2.84 -12.21
N VAL A 89 -9.98 -2.54 -13.30
CA VAL A 89 -9.34 -2.21 -14.59
C VAL A 89 -8.51 -0.94 -14.52
N ALA A 90 -8.95 0.08 -13.79
CA ALA A 90 -8.20 1.33 -13.67
C ALA A 90 -6.93 1.15 -12.83
N ALA A 91 -7.02 0.41 -11.72
CA ALA A 91 -5.88 0.09 -10.88
C ALA A 91 -4.83 -0.74 -11.65
N MET A 92 -5.27 -1.81 -12.33
CA MET A 92 -4.38 -2.69 -13.08
C MET A 92 -3.74 -1.99 -14.26
N ASN A 93 -4.46 -1.13 -14.98
CA ASN A 93 -3.86 -0.33 -16.07
C ASN A 93 -2.66 0.50 -15.60
N THR A 94 -2.78 1.17 -14.43
CA THR A 94 -1.67 1.94 -13.86
C THR A 94 -0.51 1.03 -13.43
N ILE A 95 -0.83 -0.08 -12.77
CA ILE A 95 0.18 -1.06 -12.32
C ILE A 95 0.95 -1.64 -13.51
N GLU A 96 0.26 -2.13 -14.53
CA GLU A 96 0.85 -2.74 -15.71
C GLU A 96 1.76 -1.76 -16.47
N GLU A 97 1.34 -0.50 -16.62
CA GLU A 97 2.17 0.53 -17.25
C GLU A 97 3.46 0.80 -16.46
N ILE A 98 3.39 0.89 -15.14
CA ILE A 98 4.58 1.07 -14.30
C ILE A 98 5.51 -0.14 -14.41
N LEU A 99 4.97 -1.35 -14.29
CA LEU A 99 5.73 -2.59 -14.41
C LEU A 99 6.46 -2.67 -15.76
N HIS A 100 5.76 -2.38 -16.84
CA HIS A 100 6.30 -2.41 -18.19
C HIS A 100 7.34 -1.30 -18.44
N MET A 101 7.01 -0.05 -18.06
CA MET A 101 7.87 1.12 -18.28
C MET A 101 9.24 0.97 -17.62
N TRP A 102 9.28 0.39 -16.42
CA TRP A 102 10.50 0.27 -15.62
C TRP A 102 11.06 -1.16 -15.56
N ASN A 103 10.53 -2.06 -16.40
CA ASN A 103 10.94 -3.47 -16.46
C ASN A 103 11.04 -4.11 -15.07
N ILE A 104 9.94 -4.01 -14.32
CA ILE A 104 9.83 -4.56 -12.97
C ILE A 104 9.39 -6.01 -13.03
N GLY A 105 10.08 -6.88 -12.32
CA GLY A 105 9.87 -8.34 -12.37
C GLY A 105 10.06 -9.03 -11.03
N ALA A 106 10.12 -10.36 -11.07
CA ALA A 106 10.21 -11.23 -9.90
C ALA A 106 11.45 -11.01 -9.03
N GLU A 107 12.53 -10.48 -9.60
CA GLU A 107 13.77 -10.17 -8.88
C GLU A 107 13.70 -8.84 -8.11
N ASP A 108 12.62 -8.07 -8.32
CA ASP A 108 12.48 -6.79 -7.66
C ASP A 108 11.82 -6.91 -6.29
N SER A 109 12.19 -5.97 -5.45
CA SER A 109 11.65 -5.85 -4.10
C SER A 109 11.37 -4.39 -3.76
N VAL A 110 10.26 -4.15 -3.05
CA VAL A 110 9.87 -2.82 -2.59
C VAL A 110 9.80 -2.78 -1.07
N LEU A 111 10.24 -1.67 -0.50
CA LEU A 111 9.98 -1.35 0.90
C LEU A 111 8.63 -0.64 1.00
N ASN A 112 7.63 -1.27 1.64
CA ASN A 112 6.31 -0.66 1.78
C ASN A 112 6.33 0.44 2.84
N ILE A 113 6.73 1.64 2.44
CA ILE A 113 6.77 2.85 3.27
C ILE A 113 5.42 3.53 3.33
N SER A 114 4.67 3.52 2.21
CA SER A 114 3.37 4.18 2.13
C SER A 114 2.34 3.51 3.02
N ALA A 115 1.50 4.31 3.70
CA ALA A 115 0.39 3.79 4.48
C ALA A 115 -0.66 3.14 3.56
N PHE A 116 -1.35 2.10 4.02
CA PHE A 116 -2.35 1.39 3.20
C PHE A 116 -3.58 2.23 2.85
N ASP A 117 -3.84 3.30 3.58
CA ASP A 117 -4.87 4.29 3.28
C ASP A 117 -4.38 5.40 2.32
N PHE A 118 -3.24 5.18 1.66
CA PHE A 118 -2.66 6.02 0.63
C PHE A 118 -2.47 5.21 -0.67
N ASP A 119 -2.79 5.79 -1.82
CA ASP A 119 -2.86 5.08 -3.10
C ASP A 119 -1.53 4.50 -3.61
N LEU A 120 -0.40 5.07 -3.20
CA LEU A 120 0.91 4.51 -3.54
C LEU A 120 1.09 3.07 -3.03
N SER A 121 0.46 2.72 -1.90
CA SER A 121 0.51 1.35 -1.36
C SER A 121 -0.09 0.30 -2.29
N VAL A 122 -0.98 0.71 -3.18
CA VAL A 122 -1.61 -0.19 -4.17
C VAL A 122 -0.57 -0.78 -5.12
N PHE A 123 0.35 0.07 -5.61
CA PHE A 123 1.46 -0.42 -6.43
C PHE A 123 2.42 -1.31 -5.63
N ASP A 124 2.79 -0.91 -4.40
CA ASP A 124 3.69 -1.72 -3.56
C ASP A 124 3.18 -3.14 -3.39
N ILE A 125 1.87 -3.28 -3.12
CA ILE A 125 1.27 -4.58 -2.83
C ILE A 125 0.98 -5.33 -4.14
N PHE A 126 0.09 -4.80 -4.96
CA PHE A 126 -0.43 -5.54 -6.11
C PHE A 126 0.54 -5.56 -7.28
N GLY A 127 1.31 -4.49 -7.49
CA GLY A 127 2.32 -4.45 -8.54
C GLY A 127 3.38 -5.52 -8.36
N LEU A 128 4.00 -5.57 -7.18
CA LEU A 128 5.06 -6.56 -6.93
C LEU A 128 4.51 -8.00 -6.89
N LEU A 129 3.37 -8.24 -6.25
CA LEU A 129 2.78 -9.58 -6.20
C LEU A 129 2.38 -10.10 -7.59
N THR A 130 1.91 -9.23 -8.47
CA THR A 130 1.52 -9.60 -9.86
C THR A 130 2.68 -10.19 -10.65
N VAL A 131 3.90 -9.71 -10.43
CA VAL A 131 5.11 -10.18 -11.13
C VAL A 131 5.92 -11.18 -10.31
N GLY A 132 5.45 -11.59 -9.13
CA GLY A 132 6.17 -12.49 -8.23
C GLY A 132 7.34 -11.84 -7.49
N GLY A 133 7.36 -10.52 -7.41
CA GLY A 133 8.35 -9.74 -6.65
C GLY A 133 8.12 -9.81 -5.14
N THR A 134 8.96 -9.12 -4.38
CA THR A 134 8.97 -9.15 -2.92
C THR A 134 8.50 -7.83 -2.33
N ILE A 135 7.65 -7.90 -1.30
CA ILE A 135 7.26 -6.74 -0.48
C ILE A 135 7.90 -6.90 0.89
N VAL A 136 8.69 -5.93 1.31
CA VAL A 136 9.21 -5.84 2.68
C VAL A 136 8.35 -4.88 3.46
N LEU A 137 7.71 -5.38 4.50
CA LEU A 137 6.81 -4.60 5.35
C LEU A 137 7.59 -3.98 6.50
N ILE A 138 7.18 -2.77 6.90
CA ILE A 138 7.74 -2.05 8.05
C ILE A 138 6.73 -2.11 9.18
N ASP A 139 7.20 -2.38 10.38
CA ASP A 139 6.36 -2.40 11.57
C ASP A 139 5.77 -1.00 11.86
N GLU A 140 4.61 -0.99 12.52
CA GLU A 140 3.85 0.23 12.81
C GLU A 140 4.65 1.28 13.62
N ASP A 141 5.54 0.83 14.50
CA ASP A 141 6.34 1.71 15.36
C ASP A 141 7.56 2.28 14.63
N ASP A 142 8.11 1.55 13.66
CA ASP A 142 9.33 1.88 12.92
C ASP A 142 9.05 2.61 11.59
N PHE A 143 7.80 2.75 11.24
CA PHE A 143 7.31 3.23 9.95
C PHE A 143 7.86 4.60 9.52
N ARG A 144 8.32 5.45 10.43
CA ARG A 144 8.88 6.79 10.14
C ARG A 144 10.35 6.92 10.54
N ASP A 145 11.05 5.81 10.69
CA ASP A 145 12.46 5.82 11.06
C ASP A 145 13.35 5.54 9.84
N PRO A 146 14.05 6.58 9.30
CA PRO A 146 14.94 6.42 8.15
C PRO A 146 16.13 5.48 8.39
N GLU A 147 16.56 5.30 9.64
CA GLU A 147 17.61 4.32 10.00
C GLU A 147 17.11 2.90 9.79
N VAL A 148 15.85 2.63 10.20
CA VAL A 148 15.20 1.34 9.96
C VAL A 148 15.06 1.10 8.46
N TRP A 149 14.65 2.10 7.69
CA TRP A 149 14.53 1.96 6.23
C TRP A 149 15.85 1.58 5.59
N LYS A 150 16.94 2.28 5.97
CA LYS A 150 18.29 2.00 5.47
C LYS A 150 18.68 0.56 5.76
N ASN A 151 18.51 0.11 7.00
CA ASN A 151 18.84 -1.25 7.41
C ASN A 151 18.04 -2.30 6.63
N LEU A 152 16.73 -2.08 6.44
CA LEU A 152 15.87 -2.99 5.68
C LEU A 152 16.28 -3.04 4.19
N ILE A 153 16.63 -1.89 3.60
CA ILE A 153 17.10 -1.80 2.22
C ILE A 153 18.38 -2.62 2.03
N GLU A 154 19.31 -2.54 2.95
CA GLU A 154 20.57 -3.28 2.89
C GLU A 154 20.36 -4.78 3.13
N ILE A 155 19.62 -5.16 4.18
CA ILE A 155 19.41 -6.56 4.57
C ILE A 155 18.65 -7.32 3.49
N TYR A 156 17.57 -6.75 2.97
CA TYR A 156 16.69 -7.42 1.99
C TYR A 156 17.05 -7.08 0.54
N GLY A 157 18.03 -6.21 0.31
CA GLY A 157 18.45 -5.84 -1.03
C GLY A 157 17.34 -5.18 -1.85
N ILE A 158 16.60 -4.26 -1.23
CA ILE A 158 15.48 -3.57 -1.87
C ILE A 158 15.93 -2.89 -3.15
N THR A 159 15.13 -3.03 -4.21
CA THR A 159 15.43 -2.48 -5.54
C THR A 159 14.56 -1.29 -5.92
N ILE A 160 13.38 -1.16 -5.31
CA ILE A 160 12.39 -0.12 -5.62
C ILE A 160 12.03 0.66 -4.36
N TRP A 161 12.08 1.98 -4.48
CA TRP A 161 11.52 2.94 -3.53
C TRP A 161 10.24 3.51 -4.10
N ASN A 162 9.16 3.59 -3.31
CA ASN A 162 7.90 4.22 -3.71
C ASN A 162 7.31 5.02 -2.56
N SER A 163 7.32 6.36 -2.65
CA SER A 163 6.82 7.20 -1.58
C SER A 163 6.42 8.61 -2.05
N ALA A 164 5.82 9.37 -1.12
CA ALA A 164 5.76 10.83 -1.25
C ALA A 164 7.16 11.47 -1.18
N PRO A 165 7.38 12.63 -1.84
CA PRO A 165 8.68 13.30 -1.90
C PRO A 165 9.34 13.51 -0.54
N ALA A 166 8.58 13.96 0.47
CA ALA A 166 9.09 14.23 1.81
C ALA A 166 9.74 13.02 2.49
N LEU A 167 9.25 11.79 2.23
CA LEU A 167 9.86 10.58 2.80
C LEU A 167 11.16 10.22 2.08
N LEU A 168 11.23 10.44 0.77
CA LEU A 168 12.47 10.28 0.03
C LEU A 168 13.53 11.28 0.51
N ASP A 169 13.16 12.55 0.70
CA ASP A 169 14.08 13.57 1.23
C ASP A 169 14.62 13.18 2.61
N MET A 170 13.77 12.69 3.51
CA MET A 170 14.21 12.19 4.81
C MET A 170 15.23 11.06 4.68
N PHE A 171 15.01 10.13 3.76
CA PHE A 171 15.92 9.02 3.51
C PHE A 171 17.25 9.50 2.91
N LEU A 172 17.21 10.42 1.93
CA LEU A 172 18.42 10.95 1.29
C LEU A 172 19.31 11.74 2.24
N ILE A 173 18.73 12.48 3.20
CA ILE A 173 19.49 13.23 4.23
C ILE A 173 20.31 12.28 5.12
N MET A 174 19.81 11.06 5.38
CA MET A 174 20.51 10.05 6.21
C MET A 174 21.58 9.28 5.44
N GLY A 175 21.60 9.40 4.10
CA GLY A 175 22.56 8.70 3.25
C GLY A 175 23.96 9.29 3.30
N GLU A 176 24.78 8.92 4.29
CA GLU A 176 26.21 9.19 4.24
C GLU A 176 26.83 8.47 3.04
N ASN A 177 27.49 9.22 2.16
CA ASN A 177 28.23 8.71 0.98
C ASN A 177 27.39 8.17 -0.19
N ASN A 178 26.12 8.53 -0.35
CA ASN A 178 25.29 8.17 -1.52
C ASN A 178 25.23 6.66 -1.83
N HIS A 179 25.36 5.80 -0.84
CA HIS A 179 25.22 4.37 -1.03
C HIS A 179 23.81 3.92 -0.63
N PHE A 180 23.01 3.56 -1.60
CA PHE A 180 21.61 3.15 -1.41
C PHE A 180 21.39 1.65 -1.70
N GLY A 181 22.40 0.83 -1.43
CA GLY A 181 22.32 -0.63 -1.62
C GLY A 181 22.05 -1.00 -3.09
N LYS A 182 20.99 -1.78 -3.32
CA LYS A 182 20.56 -2.22 -4.63
C LYS A 182 19.43 -1.37 -5.24
N LEU A 183 19.07 -0.25 -4.62
CA LEU A 183 18.04 0.63 -5.16
C LEU A 183 18.36 1.05 -6.60
N ARG A 184 17.45 0.73 -7.52
CA ARG A 184 17.58 1.03 -8.95
C ARG A 184 16.49 1.98 -9.47
N LEU A 185 15.40 2.11 -8.72
CA LEU A 185 14.24 2.90 -9.12
C LEU A 185 13.65 3.61 -7.90
N ALA A 186 13.34 4.89 -8.07
CA ALA A 186 12.53 5.65 -7.14
C ALA A 186 11.28 6.18 -7.85
N LEU A 187 10.12 5.73 -7.39
CA LEU A 187 8.81 6.23 -7.79
C LEU A 187 8.38 7.28 -6.74
N VAL A 188 8.11 8.48 -7.19
CA VAL A 188 7.79 9.59 -6.28
C VAL A 188 6.55 10.30 -6.80
N SER A 189 5.50 10.36 -5.97
CA SER A 189 4.25 11.05 -6.30
C SER A 189 3.45 11.45 -5.07
N GLY A 190 2.27 12.04 -5.28
CA GLY A 190 1.33 12.39 -4.21
C GLY A 190 1.58 13.76 -3.56
N ASP A 191 2.64 14.45 -3.93
CA ASP A 191 2.92 15.83 -3.51
C ASP A 191 3.85 16.51 -4.52
N TRP A 192 4.10 17.80 -4.31
CA TRP A 192 5.06 18.58 -5.09
C TRP A 192 6.48 17.99 -5.00
N ILE A 193 7.14 17.85 -6.15
CA ILE A 193 8.55 17.50 -6.25
C ILE A 193 9.35 18.79 -6.45
N PRO A 194 10.20 19.18 -5.51
CA PRO A 194 10.97 20.43 -5.58
C PRO A 194 12.01 20.44 -6.70
#